data_3d41f832cd46647c1e154fddc468b73d
#
_entry.id   3d41f832cd46647c1e154fddc468b73d
#
_cell.length_a   1.000
_cell.length_b   1.000
_cell.length_c   1.000
_cell.angle_alpha   90.00
_cell.angle_beta   90.00
_cell.angle_gamma   90.00
#
_symmetry.space_group_name_H-M   'P 1'
#
loop_
_entity.id
_entity.type
_entity.pdbx_description
1 polymer ?
#
loop_
_entity_poly.entity_id
_entity_poly.type
_entity_poly.pdbx_seq_one_letter_code
_entity_poly.pdbx_strand_id
1 'polypeptide(L)'
;VGADGTALQKPNSAQKEKMIVYKNSIQPSMVSETPAAYEGNLWKRLSQSKFRSSFTLKANDRHYVIEKGMDTVRSHATDFIRDRLAPAEPKNDGKQTPMRGHPVFIGQHATGTCCRSCLEKWHHIPKGRELTETEQKYVVDVIMEWIKRQMQTL
;
A
#
# COMPACT_ATOMS: atom_id res chain seq x y z
N VAL A 1 17.58 17.92 -9.01
CA VAL A 1 16.78 18.49 -8.97
C VAL A 1 16.00 19.25 -7.89
N GLY A 2 15.75 20.46 -8.17
CA GLY A 2 15.18 21.38 -7.22
C GLY A 2 13.87 20.94 -6.61
N ALA A 3 13.07 20.22 -7.34
CA ALA A 3 11.82 19.70 -6.82
C ALA A 3 12.02 18.86 -5.57
N ASP A 4 13.17 18.32 -5.42
CA ASP A 4 13.43 17.45 -4.31
C ASP A 4 13.58 18.18 -3.01
N GLY A 5 13.96 19.44 -3.05
CA GLY A 5 13.99 20.26 -1.88
C GLY A 5 12.63 20.33 -1.21
N THR A 6 11.57 20.35 -2.01
CA THR A 6 10.21 20.38 -1.48
C THR A 6 9.87 19.11 -0.72
N ALA A 7 10.25 17.97 -1.26
CA ALA A 7 9.99 16.68 -0.63
C ALA A 7 10.76 16.51 0.67
N LEU A 8 11.86 17.25 0.83
CA LEU A 8 12.73 17.16 1.99
C LEU A 8 12.41 18.19 3.06
N GLN A 9 11.46 19.07 2.83
CA GLN A 9 11.07 20.06 3.82
C GLN A 9 10.44 19.42 5.03
N LYS A 10 10.81 19.89 6.19
CA LYS A 10 10.21 19.44 7.44
C LYS A 10 8.75 19.91 7.52
N PRO A 11 7.86 19.09 8.10
CA PRO A 11 6.48 19.49 8.26
C PRO A 11 6.38 20.73 9.17
N ASN A 12 5.44 21.62 8.84
CA ASN A 12 5.15 22.77 9.69
C ASN A 12 4.33 22.36 10.92
N SER A 13 4.06 23.30 11.81
CA SER A 13 3.34 23.03 13.07
C SER A 13 1.96 22.41 12.84
N ALA A 14 1.20 22.90 11.88
CA ALA A 14 -0.13 22.38 11.59
C ALA A 14 -0.06 20.94 11.07
N GLN A 15 0.91 20.67 10.22
CA GLN A 15 1.11 19.32 9.69
C GLN A 15 1.53 18.37 10.80
N LYS A 16 2.40 18.81 11.71
CA LYS A 16 2.82 18.00 12.86
C LYS A 16 1.64 17.67 13.77
N GLU A 17 0.76 18.63 14.03
CA GLU A 17 -0.43 18.39 14.83
C GLU A 17 -1.35 17.36 14.16
N LYS A 18 -1.59 17.48 12.84
CA LYS A 18 -2.38 16.50 12.10
C LYS A 18 -1.77 15.11 12.19
N MET A 19 -0.45 15.00 12.08
CA MET A 19 0.24 13.72 12.17
C MET A 19 0.11 13.12 13.56
N ILE A 20 0.21 13.90 14.61
CA ILE A 20 0.05 13.44 15.99
C ILE A 20 -1.38 12.92 16.21
N VAL A 21 -2.38 13.69 15.77
CA VAL A 21 -3.78 13.27 15.86
C VAL A 21 -4.00 11.97 15.09
N TYR A 22 -3.47 11.88 13.88
CA TYR A 22 -3.56 10.66 13.07
C TYR A 22 -2.99 9.45 13.82
N LYS A 23 -1.77 9.57 14.35
CA LYS A 23 -1.12 8.48 15.08
C LYS A 23 -1.93 8.06 16.31
N ASN A 24 -2.48 9.04 17.02
CA ASN A 24 -3.26 8.78 18.22
C ASN A 24 -4.63 8.18 17.92
N SER A 25 -5.16 8.45 16.72
CA SER A 25 -6.47 7.93 16.32
C SER A 25 -6.44 6.52 15.76
N ILE A 26 -5.25 5.98 15.50
CA ILE A 26 -5.13 4.61 15.00
C ILE A 26 -5.47 3.66 16.15
N GLN A 27 -6.62 2.99 16.02
CA GLN A 27 -7.11 2.05 17.01
C GLN A 27 -6.70 0.63 16.64
N PRO A 28 -6.56 -0.27 17.63
CA PRO A 28 -6.33 -1.69 17.33
C PRO A 28 -7.38 -2.27 16.38
N SER A 29 -8.62 -1.79 16.47
CA SER A 29 -9.70 -2.22 15.60
C SER A 29 -9.52 -1.81 14.14
N MET A 30 -8.64 -0.85 13.86
CA MET A 30 -8.29 -0.44 12.50
C MET A 30 -7.23 -1.35 11.88
N VAL A 31 -6.63 -2.21 12.67
CA VAL A 31 -5.72 -3.23 12.19
C VAL A 31 -6.55 -4.34 11.60
N SER A 32 -6.46 -4.53 10.28
CA SER A 32 -7.15 -5.63 9.64
C SER A 32 -6.67 -6.95 10.21
N GLU A 33 -7.60 -7.88 10.43
CA GLU A 33 -7.21 -9.24 10.76
C GLU A 33 -6.40 -9.77 9.59
N THR A 34 -5.13 -10.05 9.82
CA THR A 34 -4.27 -10.55 8.77
C THR A 34 -4.58 -12.02 8.54
N PRO A 35 -4.84 -12.43 7.29
CA PRO A 35 -4.93 -13.85 7.00
C PRO A 35 -3.66 -14.56 7.43
N ALA A 36 -3.80 -15.73 8.01
CA ALA A 36 -2.66 -16.54 8.44
C ALA A 36 -1.62 -16.75 7.34
N ALA A 37 -2.04 -16.67 6.09
CA ALA A 37 -1.19 -16.87 4.94
C ALA A 37 0.01 -15.91 4.87
N TYR A 38 -0.11 -14.71 5.42
CA TYR A 38 1.01 -13.78 5.39
C TYR A 38 1.52 -13.37 6.78
N GLU A 39 0.92 -13.89 7.84
CA GLU A 39 1.43 -13.63 9.18
C GLU A 39 2.85 -14.13 9.35
N GLY A 40 3.67 -13.30 9.92
CA GLY A 40 5.02 -13.65 10.34
C GLY A 40 6.06 -13.68 9.25
N ASN A 41 5.72 -14.10 8.04
CA ASN A 41 6.72 -14.29 6.98
C ASN A 41 6.72 -13.22 5.90
N LEU A 42 5.58 -12.68 5.55
CA LEU A 42 5.49 -11.73 4.45
C LEU A 42 6.39 -10.52 4.70
N TRP A 43 6.24 -9.88 5.84
CA TRP A 43 6.97 -8.64 6.14
C TRP A 43 8.47 -8.88 6.22
N LYS A 44 8.87 -10.03 6.76
CA LYS A 44 10.28 -10.42 6.78
C LYS A 44 10.81 -10.63 5.37
N ARG A 45 10.08 -11.38 4.54
CA ARG A 45 10.50 -11.61 3.15
C ARG A 45 10.59 -10.31 2.35
N LEU A 46 9.63 -9.41 2.53
CA LEU A 46 9.65 -8.11 1.88
C LEU A 46 10.85 -7.28 2.32
N SER A 47 11.18 -7.32 3.61
CA SER A 47 12.33 -6.58 4.14
C SER A 47 13.66 -7.10 3.60
N GLN A 48 13.72 -8.36 3.21
CA GLN A 48 14.91 -8.99 2.65
C GLN A 48 15.05 -8.74 1.15
N SER A 49 14.00 -8.26 0.48
CA SER A 49 14.05 -7.92 -0.93
C SER A 49 14.57 -6.49 -1.08
N LYS A 50 15.69 -6.33 -1.75
CA LYS A 50 16.26 -5.01 -2.00
C LYS A 50 15.27 -4.12 -2.76
N PHE A 51 14.59 -4.68 -3.76
CA PHE A 51 13.63 -3.93 -4.55
C PHE A 51 12.39 -3.55 -3.71
N ARG A 52 11.77 -4.53 -3.05
CA ARG A 52 10.54 -4.26 -2.30
C ARG A 52 10.79 -3.34 -1.10
N SER A 53 11.88 -3.53 -0.39
CA SER A 53 12.20 -2.71 0.77
C SER A 53 12.63 -1.28 0.41
N SER A 54 12.91 -1.00 -0.86
CA SER A 54 13.29 0.34 -1.30
C SER A 54 12.11 1.31 -1.37
N PHE A 55 10.89 0.82 -1.36
CA PHE A 55 9.70 1.68 -1.47
C PHE A 55 9.35 2.29 -0.12
N THR A 56 9.16 3.60 -0.14
CA THR A 56 8.70 4.36 1.04
C THR A 56 7.73 5.43 0.59
N LEU A 57 6.81 5.80 1.45
CA LEU A 57 5.95 6.95 1.18
C LEU A 57 6.75 8.23 1.34
N LYS A 58 6.71 9.09 0.33
CA LYS A 58 7.32 10.40 0.38
C LYS A 58 6.41 11.38 1.12
N ALA A 59 6.91 12.59 1.37
CA ALA A 59 6.15 13.59 2.09
C ALA A 59 4.77 13.86 1.48
N ASN A 60 4.71 13.97 0.15
CA ASN A 60 3.43 14.20 -0.54
C ASN A 60 2.45 13.05 -0.36
N ASP A 61 2.94 11.82 -0.40
CA ASP A 61 2.08 10.64 -0.20
C ASP A 61 1.56 10.58 1.22
N ARG A 62 2.41 10.87 2.19
CA ARG A 62 2.01 10.90 3.60
C ARG A 62 0.98 11.99 3.85
N HIS A 63 1.21 13.14 3.27
CA HIS A 63 0.27 14.26 3.36
C HIS A 63 -1.10 13.89 2.78
N TYR A 64 -1.10 13.22 1.64
CA TYR A 64 -2.31 12.73 1.00
C TYR A 64 -3.09 11.80 1.93
N VAL A 65 -2.40 10.84 2.57
CA VAL A 65 -3.05 9.90 3.50
C VAL A 65 -3.66 10.65 4.68
N ILE A 66 -2.97 11.65 5.21
CA ILE A 66 -3.47 12.44 6.33
C ILE A 66 -4.71 13.24 5.92
N GLU A 67 -4.65 13.91 4.76
CA GLU A 67 -5.74 14.76 4.28
C GLU A 67 -6.99 13.97 3.90
N LYS A 68 -6.81 12.83 3.24
CA LYS A 68 -7.94 12.01 2.78
C LYS A 68 -8.46 11.05 3.84
N GLY A 69 -7.59 10.60 4.73
CA GLY A 69 -7.92 9.60 5.74
C GLY A 69 -7.78 8.17 5.22
N MET A 70 -7.57 7.25 6.15
CA MET A 70 -7.33 5.85 5.82
C MET A 70 -8.54 5.19 5.14
N ASP A 71 -9.76 5.56 5.53
CA ASP A 71 -10.96 4.98 4.92
C ASP A 71 -11.07 5.34 3.44
N THR A 72 -10.77 6.58 3.09
CA THR A 72 -10.77 7.02 1.69
C THR A 72 -9.67 6.32 0.91
N VAL A 73 -8.49 6.22 1.47
CA VAL A 73 -7.37 5.53 0.82
C VAL A 73 -7.70 4.05 0.61
N ARG A 74 -8.34 3.39 1.58
CA ARG A 74 -8.81 2.01 1.43
C ARG A 74 -9.83 1.88 0.31
N SER A 75 -10.76 2.81 0.21
CA SER A 75 -11.74 2.82 -0.87
C SER A 75 -11.07 2.89 -2.23
N HIS A 76 -10.06 3.76 -2.37
CA HIS A 76 -9.27 3.84 -3.60
C HIS A 76 -8.53 2.53 -3.88
N ALA A 77 -7.94 1.93 -2.85
CA ALA A 77 -7.27 0.64 -3.01
C ALA A 77 -8.25 -0.43 -3.51
N THR A 78 -9.43 -0.48 -2.93
CA THR A 78 -10.47 -1.43 -3.35
C THR A 78 -10.80 -1.26 -4.83
N ASP A 79 -11.00 -0.03 -5.27
CA ASP A 79 -11.30 0.26 -6.66
C ASP A 79 -10.16 -0.13 -7.59
N PHE A 80 -8.93 0.21 -7.25
CA PHE A 80 -7.77 -0.12 -8.07
C PHE A 80 -7.57 -1.63 -8.18
N ILE A 81 -7.72 -2.36 -7.09
CA ILE A 81 -7.54 -3.81 -7.09
C ILE A 81 -8.64 -4.48 -7.92
N ARG A 82 -9.90 -4.08 -7.72
CA ARG A 82 -11.02 -4.61 -8.49
C ARG A 82 -10.83 -4.38 -9.99
N ASP A 83 -10.44 -3.19 -10.37
CA ASP A 83 -10.43 -2.80 -11.77
C ASP A 83 -9.15 -3.21 -12.49
N ARG A 84 -8.01 -3.20 -11.82
CA ARG A 84 -6.71 -3.36 -12.48
C ARG A 84 -6.01 -4.68 -12.19
N LEU A 85 -6.33 -5.34 -11.08
CA LEU A 85 -5.62 -6.57 -10.68
C LEU A 85 -6.53 -7.80 -10.70
N ALA A 86 -7.77 -7.66 -10.28
CA ALA A 86 -8.68 -8.78 -10.08
C ALA A 86 -9.07 -9.54 -11.36
N PRO A 87 -9.20 -8.92 -12.54
CA PRO A 87 -9.60 -9.68 -13.73
C PRO A 87 -8.65 -10.85 -14.02
N ALA A 88 -9.19 -11.92 -14.61
CA ALA A 88 -8.40 -13.11 -14.98
C ALA A 88 -7.24 -12.73 -15.91
N GLU A 89 -7.50 -11.79 -16.82
CA GLU A 89 -6.50 -11.26 -17.75
C GLU A 89 -6.50 -9.74 -17.63
N PRO A 90 -5.78 -9.18 -16.62
CA PRO A 90 -5.78 -7.74 -16.44
C PRO A 90 -5.19 -7.03 -17.65
N LYS A 91 -5.78 -5.90 -17.97
CA LYS A 91 -5.25 -5.05 -19.03
C LYS A 91 -3.84 -4.58 -18.62
N ASN A 92 -2.89 -4.68 -19.55
CA ASN A 92 -1.49 -4.30 -19.31
C ASN A 92 -0.84 -5.07 -18.16
N ASP A 93 -1.14 -6.36 -18.00
CA ASP A 93 -0.60 -7.13 -16.89
C ASP A 93 0.92 -7.10 -16.88
N GLY A 94 1.47 -6.79 -15.71
CA GLY A 94 2.88 -6.52 -15.51
C GLY A 94 3.21 -5.03 -15.50
N LYS A 95 2.34 -4.17 -16.01
CA LYS A 95 2.54 -2.72 -16.08
C LYS A 95 1.29 -1.92 -15.66
N GLN A 96 0.31 -2.59 -15.06
CA GLN A 96 -0.96 -1.94 -14.71
C GLN A 96 -0.86 -0.97 -13.54
N THR A 97 0.15 -1.11 -12.69
CA THR A 97 0.30 -0.27 -11.51
C THR A 97 1.39 0.77 -11.74
N PRO A 98 1.04 2.06 -11.73
CA PRO A 98 2.06 3.12 -11.84
C PRO A 98 3.07 3.06 -10.70
N MET A 99 4.28 3.57 -10.94
CA MET A 99 5.33 3.58 -9.93
C MET A 99 5.14 4.70 -8.91
N ARG A 100 4.27 5.66 -9.18
CA ARG A 100 4.01 6.81 -8.31
C ARG A 100 2.65 7.41 -8.68
N GLY A 101 2.22 8.39 -7.91
CA GLY A 101 0.98 9.13 -8.18
C GLY A 101 -0.14 8.83 -7.21
N HIS A 102 0.02 7.81 -6.37
CA HIS A 102 -0.93 7.50 -5.31
C HIS A 102 -0.24 6.60 -4.29
N PRO A 103 -0.46 6.79 -2.99
CA PRO A 103 0.16 5.93 -1.97
C PRO A 103 -0.18 4.45 -2.14
N VAL A 104 -1.36 4.13 -2.64
CA VAL A 104 -1.75 2.73 -2.93
C VAL A 104 -0.82 2.10 -3.96
N PHE A 105 -0.46 2.83 -5.01
CA PHE A 105 0.44 2.30 -6.06
C PHE A 105 1.81 1.96 -5.47
N ILE A 106 2.34 2.82 -4.62
CA ILE A 106 3.61 2.58 -3.96
C ILE A 106 3.50 1.35 -3.05
N GLY A 107 2.40 1.25 -2.30
CA GLY A 107 2.12 0.09 -1.47
C GLY A 107 2.00 -1.20 -2.25
N GLN A 108 1.43 -1.18 -3.45
CA GLN A 108 1.35 -2.35 -4.31
C GLN A 108 2.73 -2.84 -4.71
N HIS A 109 3.62 -1.94 -5.11
CA HIS A 109 4.99 -2.31 -5.46
C HIS A 109 5.76 -2.81 -4.23
N ALA A 110 5.58 -2.15 -3.10
CA ALA A 110 6.26 -2.52 -1.86
C ALA A 110 5.85 -3.90 -1.35
N THR A 111 4.62 -4.31 -1.61
CA THR A 111 4.07 -5.55 -1.04
C THR A 111 3.96 -6.70 -2.05
N GLY A 112 4.40 -6.50 -3.29
CA GLY A 112 4.30 -7.54 -4.31
C GLY A 112 2.89 -7.77 -4.80
N THR A 113 2.06 -6.75 -4.81
CA THR A 113 0.67 -6.81 -5.29
C THR A 113 0.43 -5.93 -6.51
N CYS A 114 1.51 -5.63 -7.26
CA CYS A 114 1.45 -4.70 -8.38
C CYS A 114 1.02 -5.34 -9.70
N CYS A 115 1.11 -6.65 -9.83
CA CYS A 115 0.66 -7.40 -11.00
C CYS A 115 0.38 -8.85 -10.61
N ARG A 116 -0.22 -9.61 -11.53
CA ARG A 116 -0.63 -10.98 -11.21
C ARG A 116 0.58 -11.92 -11.02
N SER A 117 1.67 -11.71 -11.72
CA SER A 117 2.89 -12.50 -11.53
C SER A 117 3.52 -12.24 -10.16
N CYS A 118 3.57 -10.98 -9.74
CA CYS A 118 4.07 -10.63 -8.42
C CYS A 118 3.15 -11.20 -7.32
N LEU A 119 1.85 -11.12 -7.54
CA LEU A 119 0.87 -11.64 -6.60
C LEU A 119 1.02 -13.15 -6.42
N GLU A 120 1.23 -13.87 -7.51
CA GLU A 120 1.49 -15.31 -7.44
C GLU A 120 2.78 -15.62 -6.70
N LYS A 121 3.85 -14.88 -7.03
CA LYS A 121 5.17 -15.11 -6.42
C LYS A 121 5.17 -14.80 -4.92
N TRP A 122 4.59 -13.69 -4.53
CA TRP A 122 4.68 -13.20 -3.14
C TRP A 122 3.57 -13.73 -2.24
N HIS A 123 2.40 -13.99 -2.80
CA HIS A 123 1.20 -14.31 -2.01
C HIS A 123 0.57 -15.66 -2.38
N HIS A 124 1.15 -16.36 -3.35
CA HIS A 124 0.68 -17.68 -3.80
C HIS A 124 -0.77 -17.67 -4.30
N ILE A 125 -1.21 -16.56 -4.87
CA ILE A 125 -2.52 -16.42 -5.48
C ILE A 125 -2.35 -16.61 -6.99
N PRO A 126 -2.92 -17.69 -7.59
CA PRO A 126 -2.63 -18.03 -8.98
C PRO A 126 -3.13 -17.02 -9.99
N LYS A 127 -2.40 -16.87 -11.08
CA LYS A 127 -2.85 -16.14 -12.28
C LYS A 127 -3.87 -16.96 -13.05
N GLY A 128 -4.51 -16.30 -14.01
CA GLY A 128 -5.35 -16.99 -15.01
C GLY A 128 -6.80 -17.12 -14.63
N ARG A 129 -7.18 -16.63 -13.48
CA ARG A 129 -8.57 -16.56 -13.04
C ARG A 129 -8.84 -15.24 -12.31
N GLU A 130 -10.09 -14.85 -12.27
CA GLU A 130 -10.48 -13.66 -11.52
C GLU A 130 -10.21 -13.86 -10.03
N LEU A 131 -9.75 -12.81 -9.36
CA LEU A 131 -9.61 -12.83 -7.90
C LEU A 131 -10.99 -12.90 -7.26
N THR A 132 -11.13 -13.76 -6.26
CA THR A 132 -12.34 -13.79 -5.43
C THR A 132 -12.44 -12.50 -4.60
N GLU A 133 -13.62 -12.22 -4.07
CA GLU A 133 -13.81 -11.08 -3.17
C GLU A 133 -12.91 -11.18 -1.95
N THR A 134 -12.75 -12.38 -1.40
CA THR A 134 -11.85 -12.62 -0.26
C THR A 134 -10.40 -12.32 -0.62
N GLU A 135 -9.97 -12.72 -1.81
CA GLU A 135 -8.60 -12.44 -2.29
C GLU A 135 -8.39 -10.95 -2.54
N GLN A 136 -9.38 -10.27 -3.11
CA GLN A 136 -9.32 -8.82 -3.29
C GLN A 136 -9.20 -8.10 -1.95
N LYS A 137 -9.98 -8.52 -0.96
CA LYS A 137 -9.92 -7.96 0.38
C LYS A 137 -8.55 -8.20 1.01
N TYR A 138 -8.01 -9.40 0.86
CA TYR A 138 -6.67 -9.72 1.34
C TYR A 138 -5.62 -8.77 0.77
N VAL A 139 -5.66 -8.56 -0.54
CA VAL A 139 -4.71 -7.67 -1.21
C VAL A 139 -4.83 -6.24 -0.67
N VAL A 140 -6.05 -5.74 -0.54
CA VAL A 140 -6.30 -4.41 0.02
C VAL A 140 -5.78 -4.33 1.46
N ASP A 141 -6.04 -5.35 2.27
CA ASP A 141 -5.57 -5.39 3.66
C ASP A 141 -4.04 -5.33 3.75
N VAL A 142 -3.35 -6.05 2.88
CA VAL A 142 -1.88 -6.01 2.82
C VAL A 142 -1.38 -4.61 2.48
N ILE A 143 -1.96 -3.99 1.47
CA ILE A 143 -1.57 -2.64 1.05
C ILE A 143 -1.82 -1.65 2.20
N MET A 144 -2.97 -1.72 2.83
CA MET A 144 -3.32 -0.79 3.90
C MET A 144 -2.47 -1.00 5.15
N GLU A 145 -2.10 -2.24 5.45
CA GLU A 145 -1.18 -2.51 6.55
C GLU A 145 0.20 -1.89 6.27
N TRP A 146 0.68 -2.01 5.04
CA TRP A 146 1.94 -1.37 4.65
C TRP A 146 1.88 0.15 4.80
N ILE A 147 0.80 0.76 4.30
CA ILE A 147 0.61 2.22 4.43
C ILE A 147 0.58 2.63 5.89
N LYS A 148 -0.16 1.89 6.71
CA LYS A 148 -0.23 2.14 8.15
C LYS A 148 1.16 2.12 8.78
N ARG A 149 1.97 1.11 8.47
CA ARG A 149 3.34 1.01 8.99
C ARG A 149 4.19 2.20 8.55
N GLN A 150 4.05 2.62 7.30
CA GLN A 150 4.75 3.80 6.79
C GLN A 150 4.36 5.06 7.56
N MET A 151 3.08 5.22 7.87
CA MET A 151 2.61 6.39 8.61
C MET A 151 3.07 6.38 10.06
N GLN A 152 3.33 5.24 10.64
CA GLN A 152 3.80 5.12 12.02
C GLN A 152 5.28 5.39 12.19
N THR A 153 6.05 5.44 11.11
CA THR A 153 7.51 5.67 11.17
C THR A 153 7.90 7.14 11.11
N LEU A 154 6.95 8.04 11.15
CA LEU A 154 7.20 9.48 11.10
C LEU A 154 7.85 10.02 12.37
#